data_d1d6149ab32acbf8dd02a97635563240
#
_entry.id   d1d6149ab32acbf8dd02a97635563240
#
_cell.length_a   1.000
_cell.length_b   1.000
_cell.length_c   1.000
_cell.angle_alpha   90.00
_cell.angle_beta   90.00
_cell.angle_gamma   90.00
#
_symmetry.space_group_name_H-M   'P 1'
#
loop_
_entity.id
_entity.type
_entity.pdbx_description
1 polymer ?
#
loop_
_entity_poly.entity_id
_entity_poly.type
_entity_poly.pdbx_seq_one_letter_code
_entity_poly.pdbx_strand_id
1 'polypeptide(L)'
;MNIKEQIAKIRAQGYDQIHAEARLCQDIIIQALAKSTLNQNVTIKGGVVMRSISKDARRATRDLDIDFIRYSLEDSHIDNFIKEINCLDRISIMRIGDIEELKQQDYHGKRIHIKVSDTYGNSLISKIDLGVHKDLSIKQEEYCFDICFTETNASLLINSKEQMFTEKLRSLLKFGSFSTRYKDIFDLYYLSPLVDKKFLMLCFEKYIFNDTGMKENNLEDIIRRVTKTFENSSYRRKLKTTETNWLKKDSNEVLEGILHFFKKQM
;
A
#
# COMPACT_ATOMS: atom_id res chain seq x y z
N MET A 1 -9.29 -5.15 24.85
CA MET A 1 -8.06 -5.68 24.19
C MET A 1 -6.86 -5.12 24.93
N ASN A 2 -5.79 -5.92 25.15
CA ASN A 2 -4.51 -5.45 25.70
C ASN A 2 -3.49 -5.33 24.57
N ILE A 3 -3.01 -4.14 24.28
CA ILE A 3 -2.07 -3.85 23.17
C ILE A 3 -0.78 -4.67 23.30
N LYS A 4 -0.18 -4.75 24.51
CA LYS A 4 1.08 -5.49 24.70
C LYS A 4 0.93 -6.99 24.44
N GLU A 5 -0.16 -7.59 24.87
CA GLU A 5 -0.43 -9.01 24.63
C GLU A 5 -0.61 -9.30 23.14
N GLN A 6 -1.31 -8.41 22.41
CA GLN A 6 -1.50 -8.58 20.97
C GLN A 6 -0.19 -8.44 20.20
N ILE A 7 0.66 -7.47 20.57
CA ILE A 7 2.00 -7.34 19.97
C ILE A 7 2.81 -8.62 20.17
N ALA A 8 2.79 -9.20 21.37
CA ALA A 8 3.50 -10.45 21.66
C ALA A 8 3.01 -11.61 20.76
N LYS A 9 1.69 -11.72 20.54
CA LYS A 9 1.10 -12.73 19.65
C LYS A 9 1.54 -12.54 18.19
N ILE A 10 1.56 -11.28 17.71
CA ILE A 10 1.99 -10.96 16.34
C ILE A 10 3.49 -11.27 16.16
N ARG A 11 4.31 -10.96 17.16
CA ARG A 11 5.74 -11.30 17.14
C ARG A 11 5.99 -12.80 17.07
N ALA A 12 5.19 -13.59 17.75
CA ALA A 12 5.26 -15.06 17.66
C ALA A 12 4.96 -15.59 16.25
N GLN A 13 4.31 -14.79 15.38
CA GLN A 13 4.09 -15.09 13.96
C GLN A 13 5.28 -14.72 13.06
N GLY A 14 6.42 -14.27 13.61
CA GLY A 14 7.64 -13.95 12.86
C GLY A 14 7.83 -12.46 12.54
N TYR A 15 7.02 -11.56 13.11
CA TYR A 15 7.23 -10.12 12.97
C TYR A 15 8.25 -9.61 14.00
N ASP A 16 9.11 -8.68 13.61
CA ASP A 16 9.88 -7.89 14.58
C ASP A 16 8.97 -6.92 15.34
N GLN A 17 9.51 -6.27 16.37
CA GLN A 17 8.74 -5.37 17.24
C GLN A 17 8.05 -4.23 16.46
N ILE A 18 8.79 -3.57 15.58
CA ILE A 18 8.30 -2.39 14.82
C ILE A 18 7.16 -2.79 13.88
N HIS A 19 7.33 -3.90 13.16
CA HIS A 19 6.31 -4.38 12.23
C HIS A 19 5.10 -5.00 12.96
N ALA A 20 5.29 -5.58 14.14
CA ALA A 20 4.19 -6.08 14.97
C ALA A 20 3.31 -4.93 15.49
N GLU A 21 3.92 -3.85 15.97
CA GLU A 21 3.21 -2.62 16.39
C GLU A 21 2.46 -1.97 15.23
N ALA A 22 3.14 -1.84 14.08
CA ALA A 22 2.51 -1.29 12.88
C ALA A 22 1.33 -2.14 12.41
N ARG A 23 1.48 -3.47 12.38
CA ARG A 23 0.39 -4.39 12.00
C ARG A 23 -0.81 -4.27 12.93
N LEU A 24 -0.59 -4.26 14.25
CA LEU A 24 -1.68 -4.12 15.20
C LEU A 24 -2.42 -2.79 15.00
N CYS A 25 -1.69 -1.69 14.84
CA CYS A 25 -2.28 -0.39 14.59
C CYS A 25 -3.09 -0.35 13.28
N GLN A 26 -2.54 -0.91 12.19
CA GLN A 26 -3.22 -1.02 10.89
C GLN A 26 -4.50 -1.84 11.00
N ASP A 27 -4.45 -2.99 11.67
CA ASP A 27 -5.61 -3.87 11.83
C ASP A 27 -6.70 -3.22 12.70
N ILE A 28 -6.32 -2.43 13.72
CA ILE A 28 -7.27 -1.62 14.52
C ILE A 28 -7.98 -0.59 13.64
N ILE A 29 -7.25 0.15 12.81
CA ILE A 29 -7.83 1.16 11.91
C ILE A 29 -8.73 0.50 10.86
N ILE A 30 -8.31 -0.61 10.26
CA ILE A 30 -9.11 -1.38 9.28
C ILE A 30 -10.43 -1.86 9.91
N GLN A 31 -10.37 -2.41 11.12
CA GLN A 31 -11.57 -2.84 11.85
C GLN A 31 -12.49 -1.67 12.20
N ALA A 32 -11.92 -0.55 12.60
CA ALA A 32 -12.68 0.67 12.89
C ALA A 32 -13.37 1.22 11.64
N LEU A 33 -12.65 1.29 10.51
CA LEU A 33 -13.19 1.71 9.22
C LEU A 33 -14.34 0.80 8.75
N ALA A 34 -14.17 -0.51 8.86
CA ALA A 34 -15.22 -1.47 8.46
C ALA A 34 -16.52 -1.32 9.28
N LYS A 35 -16.39 -0.84 10.54
CA LYS A 35 -17.54 -0.58 11.43
C LYS A 35 -18.10 0.84 11.32
N SER A 36 -17.37 1.77 10.71
CA SER A 36 -17.77 3.17 10.58
C SER A 36 -18.73 3.38 9.41
N THR A 37 -19.35 4.56 9.34
CA THR A 37 -20.16 4.99 8.20
C THR A 37 -19.35 5.24 6.93
N LEU A 38 -18.00 5.28 7.05
CA LEU A 38 -17.07 5.56 5.95
C LEU A 38 -16.59 4.32 5.21
N ASN A 39 -17.10 3.13 5.52
CA ASN A 39 -16.60 1.85 4.96
C ASN A 39 -16.65 1.78 3.42
N GLN A 40 -17.58 2.50 2.76
CA GLN A 40 -17.70 2.61 1.29
C GLN A 40 -17.03 3.88 0.73
N ASN A 41 -16.51 4.74 1.59
CA ASN A 41 -15.86 5.99 1.20
C ASN A 41 -14.34 5.96 1.29
N VAL A 42 -13.77 4.78 1.53
CA VAL A 42 -12.32 4.59 1.64
C VAL A 42 -11.88 3.37 0.86
N THR A 43 -10.66 3.41 0.34
CA THR A 43 -9.97 2.24 -0.21
C THR A 43 -8.60 2.12 0.45
N ILE A 44 -8.27 0.91 0.88
CA ILE A 44 -6.94 0.59 1.41
C ILE A 44 -6.03 0.28 0.22
N LYS A 45 -4.80 0.77 0.27
CA LYS A 45 -3.84 0.57 -0.82
C LYS A 45 -2.43 0.23 -0.29
N GLY A 46 -1.49 0.12 -1.20
CA GLY A 46 -0.06 0.03 -0.88
C GLY A 46 0.36 -1.23 -0.15
N GLY A 47 1.21 -1.04 0.85
CA GLY A 47 1.90 -2.13 1.53
C GLY A 47 0.99 -3.04 2.36
N VAL A 48 -0.08 -2.50 2.92
CA VAL A 48 -1.03 -3.27 3.75
C VAL A 48 -1.78 -4.29 2.90
N VAL A 49 -2.27 -3.88 1.73
CA VAL A 49 -2.93 -4.80 0.80
C VAL A 49 -1.95 -5.87 0.32
N MET A 50 -0.71 -5.49 -0.04
CA MET A 50 0.32 -6.45 -0.44
C MET A 50 0.62 -7.48 0.66
N ARG A 51 0.72 -7.06 1.93
CA ARG A 51 0.86 -7.97 3.07
C ARG A 51 -0.32 -8.94 3.17
N SER A 52 -1.54 -8.42 3.04
CA SER A 52 -2.77 -9.19 3.22
C SER A 52 -2.96 -10.23 2.11
N ILE A 53 -2.71 -9.88 0.85
CA ILE A 53 -2.86 -10.83 -0.27
C ILE A 53 -1.72 -11.84 -0.35
N SER A 54 -0.48 -11.47 0.04
CA SER A 54 0.67 -12.39 0.04
C SER A 54 0.65 -13.35 1.23
N LYS A 55 0.00 -12.97 2.32
CA LYS A 55 0.01 -13.70 3.61
C LYS A 55 1.41 -14.00 4.14
N ASP A 56 2.41 -13.20 3.73
CA ASP A 56 3.81 -13.38 4.10
C ASP A 56 4.25 -12.30 5.10
N ALA A 57 4.67 -12.71 6.30
CA ALA A 57 5.14 -11.81 7.35
C ALA A 57 6.34 -10.96 6.89
N ARG A 58 7.17 -11.47 5.98
CA ARG A 58 8.30 -10.73 5.39
C ARG A 58 7.86 -9.56 4.52
N ARG A 59 6.62 -9.59 4.00
CA ARG A 59 6.04 -8.47 3.26
C ARG A 59 5.47 -7.40 4.20
N ALA A 60 5.85 -7.39 5.45
CA ALA A 60 5.44 -6.37 6.42
C ALA A 60 5.64 -4.95 5.90
N THR A 61 4.80 -4.04 6.36
CA THR A 61 4.85 -2.61 6.05
C THR A 61 4.56 -1.80 7.31
N ARG A 62 5.11 -0.59 7.36
CA ARG A 62 4.91 0.33 8.48
C ARG A 62 3.82 1.36 8.19
N ASP A 63 3.65 1.71 6.93
CA ASP A 63 2.74 2.75 6.50
C ASP A 63 1.34 2.17 6.23
N LEU A 64 0.32 2.94 6.52
CA LEU A 64 -1.07 2.69 6.12
C LEU A 64 -1.46 3.77 5.13
N ASP A 65 -1.73 3.34 3.89
CA ASP A 65 -2.14 4.21 2.81
C ASP A 65 -3.65 4.04 2.58
N ILE A 66 -4.40 5.15 2.60
CA ILE A 66 -5.85 5.19 2.39
C ILE A 66 -6.16 6.26 1.36
N ASP A 67 -6.97 5.94 0.35
CA ASP A 67 -7.57 6.95 -0.51
C ASP A 67 -9.05 7.11 -0.17
N PHE A 68 -9.50 8.36 -0.07
CA PHE A 68 -10.89 8.71 0.05
C PHE A 68 -11.61 8.59 -1.31
N ILE A 69 -12.81 8.05 -1.28
CA ILE A 69 -13.70 7.91 -2.43
C ILE A 69 -14.86 8.88 -2.21
N ARG A 70 -14.98 9.90 -3.06
CA ARG A 70 -16.02 10.94 -2.94
C ARG A 70 -16.08 11.58 -1.55
N TYR A 71 -14.90 11.75 -0.92
CA TYR A 71 -14.75 12.37 0.38
C TYR A 71 -13.56 13.35 0.35
N SER A 72 -13.68 14.48 1.05
CA SER A 72 -12.71 15.56 0.97
C SER A 72 -11.47 15.32 1.83
N LEU A 73 -10.30 15.85 1.40
CA LEU A 73 -9.08 15.94 2.21
C LEU A 73 -8.97 17.26 3.00
N GLU A 74 -10.01 18.06 3.08
CA GLU A 74 -10.00 19.24 3.96
C GLU A 74 -9.81 18.83 5.43
N ASP A 75 -9.12 19.64 6.20
CA ASP A 75 -8.74 19.31 7.58
C ASP A 75 -9.95 18.97 8.46
N SER A 76 -11.06 19.70 8.27
CA SER A 76 -12.33 19.43 8.96
C SER A 76 -12.90 18.04 8.64
N HIS A 77 -12.75 17.57 7.40
CA HIS A 77 -13.18 16.24 6.99
C HIS A 77 -12.25 15.15 7.56
N ILE A 78 -10.94 15.44 7.62
CA ILE A 78 -9.97 14.54 8.27
C ILE A 78 -10.26 14.42 9.77
N ASP A 79 -10.61 15.51 10.45
CA ASP A 79 -11.00 15.46 11.85
C ASP A 79 -12.31 14.68 12.06
N ASN A 80 -13.27 14.79 11.13
CA ASN A 80 -14.48 13.95 11.15
C ASN A 80 -14.16 12.48 10.89
N PHE A 81 -13.26 12.18 9.94
CA PHE A 81 -12.76 10.82 9.70
C PHE A 81 -12.21 10.19 10.98
N ILE A 82 -11.39 10.92 11.76
CA ILE A 82 -10.85 10.43 13.03
C ILE A 82 -11.97 10.18 14.06
N LYS A 83 -12.98 11.03 14.13
CA LYS A 83 -14.15 10.82 15.01
C LYS A 83 -14.93 9.57 14.64
N GLU A 84 -15.18 9.35 13.35
CA GLU A 84 -15.92 8.18 12.84
C GLU A 84 -15.19 6.86 13.13
N ILE A 85 -13.87 6.81 12.95
CA ILE A 85 -13.10 5.59 13.23
C ILE A 85 -12.82 5.36 14.72
N ASN A 86 -13.15 6.31 15.60
CA ASN A 86 -13.06 6.14 17.04
C ASN A 86 -14.28 5.41 17.62
N CYS A 87 -14.70 4.32 16.98
CA CYS A 87 -15.94 3.57 17.24
C CYS A 87 -15.72 2.19 17.89
N LEU A 88 -14.47 1.80 18.17
CA LEU A 88 -14.18 0.51 18.78
C LEU A 88 -14.28 0.57 20.31
N ASP A 89 -14.96 -0.42 20.90
CA ASP A 89 -15.04 -0.52 22.36
C ASP A 89 -13.65 -0.72 22.97
N ARG A 90 -13.37 0.00 24.08
CA ARG A 90 -12.11 -0.07 24.85
C ARG A 90 -10.83 0.28 24.09
N ILE A 91 -10.97 0.93 22.93
CA ILE A 91 -9.85 1.46 22.14
C ILE A 91 -10.16 2.91 21.83
N SER A 92 -9.21 3.78 22.08
CA SER A 92 -9.28 5.19 21.69
C SER A 92 -8.32 5.45 20.54
N ILE A 93 -8.84 6.12 19.50
CA ILE A 93 -8.07 6.55 18.33
C ILE A 93 -8.13 8.07 18.27
N MET A 94 -6.99 8.72 18.35
CA MET A 94 -6.89 10.17 18.34
C MET A 94 -5.80 10.64 17.37
N ARG A 95 -6.04 11.72 16.65
CA ARG A 95 -4.99 12.43 15.92
C ARG A 95 -4.07 13.15 16.91
N ILE A 96 -2.79 13.11 16.64
CA ILE A 96 -1.76 13.86 17.34
C ILE A 96 -0.97 14.72 16.36
N GLY A 97 -0.58 15.92 16.78
CA GLY A 97 0.17 16.86 15.94
C GLY A 97 -0.67 17.44 14.79
N ASP A 98 0.01 18.11 13.88
CA ASP A 98 -0.57 18.79 12.72
C ASP A 98 -0.80 17.83 11.55
N ILE A 99 -1.64 18.25 10.60
CA ILE A 99 -1.85 17.56 9.33
C ILE A 99 -0.73 18.02 8.38
N GLU A 100 0.04 17.08 7.86
CA GLU A 100 1.17 17.36 6.98
C GLU A 100 0.76 17.22 5.51
N GLU A 101 1.13 18.19 4.65
CA GLU A 101 0.96 18.09 3.21
C GLU A 101 2.05 17.19 2.59
N LEU A 102 1.65 16.18 1.80
CA LEU A 102 2.57 15.29 1.10
C LEU A 102 2.99 15.91 -0.25
N LYS A 103 3.99 16.78 -0.24
CA LYS A 103 4.44 17.57 -1.41
C LYS A 103 5.12 16.76 -2.52
N GLN A 104 5.51 15.52 -2.26
CA GLN A 104 6.30 14.69 -3.20
C GLN A 104 5.45 13.67 -3.98
N GLN A 105 4.15 13.62 -3.74
CA GLN A 105 3.25 12.73 -4.47
C GLN A 105 2.70 13.43 -5.71
N ASP A 106 2.40 12.65 -6.75
CA ASP A 106 1.79 13.15 -8.01
C ASP A 106 0.37 13.70 -7.80
N TYR A 107 -0.17 13.55 -6.60
CA TYR A 107 -1.44 14.09 -6.15
C TYR A 107 -1.29 14.65 -4.73
N HIS A 108 -2.08 15.67 -4.45
CA HIS A 108 -2.11 16.27 -3.11
C HIS A 108 -2.62 15.24 -2.11
N GLY A 109 -1.72 14.72 -1.31
CA GLY A 109 -2.01 13.84 -0.19
C GLY A 109 -1.73 14.53 1.12
N LYS A 110 -2.27 13.99 2.20
CA LYS A 110 -2.02 14.46 3.56
C LYS A 110 -1.55 13.31 4.44
N ARG A 111 -0.70 13.62 5.39
CA ARG A 111 -0.28 12.67 6.42
C ARG A 111 -0.80 13.11 7.77
N ILE A 112 -1.32 12.17 8.52
CA ILE A 112 -1.73 12.36 9.90
C ILE A 112 -1.00 11.38 10.81
N HIS A 113 -0.68 11.82 12.00
CA HIS A 113 -0.19 10.97 13.07
C HIS A 113 -1.35 10.64 14.01
N ILE A 114 -1.45 9.39 14.39
CA ILE A 114 -2.49 8.89 15.29
C ILE A 114 -1.89 8.22 16.51
N LYS A 115 -2.57 8.34 17.62
CA LYS A 115 -2.35 7.57 18.85
C LYS A 115 -3.52 6.63 19.06
N VAL A 116 -3.22 5.33 19.14
CA VAL A 116 -4.17 4.29 19.50
C VAL A 116 -3.89 3.88 20.94
N SER A 117 -4.87 3.89 21.82
CA SER A 117 -4.72 3.58 23.24
C SER A 117 -5.74 2.56 23.71
N ASP A 118 -5.32 1.66 24.61
CA ASP A 118 -6.23 0.73 25.31
C ASP A 118 -6.61 1.24 26.70
N THR A 119 -7.52 0.52 27.36
CA THR A 119 -7.95 0.85 28.75
C THR A 119 -6.94 0.44 29.83
N TYR A 120 -5.83 -0.21 29.45
CA TYR A 120 -4.75 -0.63 30.34
C TYR A 120 -3.60 0.38 30.39
N GLY A 121 -3.74 1.53 29.72
CA GLY A 121 -2.72 2.59 29.68
C GLY A 121 -1.63 2.36 28.64
N ASN A 122 -1.76 1.34 27.76
CA ASN A 122 -0.81 1.15 26.68
C ASN A 122 -1.23 1.97 25.46
N SER A 123 -0.26 2.42 24.68
CA SER A 123 -0.54 3.14 23.44
C SER A 123 0.48 2.85 22.35
N LEU A 124 0.04 3.01 21.10
CA LEU A 124 0.83 2.96 19.87
C LEU A 124 0.71 4.28 19.13
N ILE A 125 1.78 4.69 18.49
CA ILE A 125 1.77 5.82 17.55
C ILE A 125 2.03 5.28 16.16
N SER A 126 1.22 5.73 15.22
CA SER A 126 1.35 5.38 13.81
C SER A 126 1.01 6.57 12.94
N LYS A 127 1.24 6.42 11.65
CA LYS A 127 0.87 7.43 10.64
C LYS A 127 -0.03 6.82 9.59
N ILE A 128 -0.91 7.66 9.04
CA ILE A 128 -1.78 7.32 7.91
C ILE A 128 -1.50 8.34 6.81
N ASP A 129 -1.22 7.85 5.62
CA ASP A 129 -1.12 8.67 4.42
C ASP A 129 -2.49 8.65 3.71
N LEU A 130 -3.09 9.83 3.58
CA LEU A 130 -4.41 10.03 3.02
C LEU A 130 -4.30 10.60 1.62
N GLY A 131 -4.98 10.00 0.67
CA GLY A 131 -5.12 10.48 -0.70
C GLY A 131 -6.58 10.55 -1.13
N VAL A 132 -6.81 10.77 -2.43
CA VAL A 132 -8.12 10.71 -3.05
C VAL A 132 -8.08 9.78 -4.25
N HIS A 133 -9.01 8.84 -4.30
CA HIS A 133 -9.23 8.01 -5.48
C HIS A 133 -9.92 8.86 -6.56
N LYS A 134 -9.13 9.30 -7.55
CA LYS A 134 -9.57 10.29 -8.55
C LYS A 134 -10.39 9.69 -9.68
N ASP A 135 -9.99 8.54 -10.19
CA ASP A 135 -10.64 7.93 -11.36
C ASP A 135 -11.66 6.86 -10.95
N LEU A 136 -12.90 7.29 -10.79
CA LEU A 136 -14.02 6.41 -10.42
C LEU A 136 -14.37 5.36 -11.49
N SER A 137 -13.79 5.41 -12.70
CA SER A 137 -13.94 4.35 -13.70
C SER A 137 -13.12 3.10 -13.38
N ILE A 138 -12.08 3.25 -12.57
CA ILE A 138 -11.29 2.14 -12.03
C ILE A 138 -11.96 1.64 -10.76
N LYS A 139 -12.66 0.52 -10.88
CA LYS A 139 -13.40 -0.07 -9.75
C LYS A 139 -12.45 -0.64 -8.71
N GLN A 140 -12.78 -0.37 -7.45
CA GLN A 140 -12.11 -0.98 -6.31
C GLN A 140 -12.66 -2.39 -6.08
N GLU A 141 -11.85 -3.27 -5.48
CA GLU A 141 -12.24 -4.63 -5.11
C GLU A 141 -12.63 -4.67 -3.64
N GLU A 142 -13.68 -5.42 -3.29
CA GLU A 142 -13.96 -5.73 -1.89
C GLU A 142 -13.00 -6.81 -1.39
N TYR A 143 -12.40 -6.59 -0.23
CA TYR A 143 -11.45 -7.52 0.38
C TYR A 143 -11.75 -7.73 1.86
N CYS A 144 -11.73 -8.99 2.29
CA CYS A 144 -11.95 -9.40 3.66
C CYS A 144 -10.60 -9.57 4.37
N PHE A 145 -10.27 -8.61 5.23
CA PHE A 145 -9.02 -8.58 5.99
C PHE A 145 -9.09 -9.49 7.22
N ASP A 146 -8.07 -10.32 7.42
CA ASP A 146 -7.85 -11.04 8.67
C ASP A 146 -7.34 -10.07 9.74
N ILE A 147 -8.08 -9.88 10.81
CA ILE A 147 -7.78 -8.95 11.90
C ILE A 147 -7.10 -9.69 13.05
N CYS A 148 -5.87 -9.28 13.39
CA CYS A 148 -5.01 -10.05 14.30
C CYS A 148 -5.48 -10.14 15.77
N PHE A 149 -6.46 -9.33 16.18
CA PHE A 149 -6.90 -9.24 17.59
C PHE A 149 -8.37 -9.64 17.81
N THR A 150 -9.06 -10.07 16.77
CA THR A 150 -10.47 -10.52 16.83
C THR A 150 -10.68 -11.70 15.88
N GLU A 151 -11.69 -12.51 16.14
CA GLU A 151 -12.10 -13.58 15.23
C GLU A 151 -12.97 -13.08 14.07
N THR A 152 -13.46 -11.84 14.15
CA THR A 152 -14.26 -11.22 13.09
C THR A 152 -13.37 -10.52 12.09
N ASN A 153 -13.54 -10.86 10.83
CA ASN A 153 -12.85 -10.22 9.72
C ASN A 153 -13.45 -8.82 9.41
N ALA A 154 -12.71 -8.01 8.66
CA ALA A 154 -13.13 -6.68 8.25
C ALA A 154 -13.17 -6.57 6.73
N SER A 155 -14.35 -6.32 6.13
CA SER A 155 -14.48 -6.08 4.69
C SER A 155 -14.39 -4.59 4.37
N LEU A 156 -13.45 -4.24 3.48
CA LEU A 156 -13.25 -2.89 2.95
C LEU A 156 -12.88 -2.95 1.47
N LEU A 157 -13.00 -1.82 0.80
CA LEU A 157 -12.50 -1.66 -0.55
C LEU A 157 -10.98 -1.59 -0.56
N ILE A 158 -10.37 -2.19 -1.57
CA ILE A 158 -8.92 -2.12 -1.85
C ILE A 158 -8.69 -1.68 -3.30
N ASN A 159 -7.51 -1.12 -3.57
CA ASN A 159 -7.07 -0.98 -4.95
C ASN A 159 -6.90 -2.37 -5.58
N SER A 160 -7.36 -2.53 -6.81
CA SER A 160 -7.18 -3.79 -7.55
C SER A 160 -5.70 -4.12 -7.74
N LYS A 161 -5.40 -5.39 -8.03
CA LYS A 161 -4.03 -5.84 -8.29
C LYS A 161 -3.42 -5.10 -9.48
N GLU A 162 -4.22 -4.81 -10.50
CA GLU A 162 -3.82 -4.05 -11.69
C GLU A 162 -3.50 -2.61 -11.38
N GLN A 163 -4.31 -1.96 -10.54
CA GLN A 163 -4.02 -0.59 -10.09
C GLN A 163 -2.75 -0.56 -9.24
N MET A 164 -2.60 -1.48 -8.28
CA MET A 164 -1.39 -1.58 -7.46
C MET A 164 -0.14 -1.85 -8.29
N PHE A 165 -0.24 -2.76 -9.29
CA PHE A 165 0.84 -3.02 -10.23
C PHE A 165 1.23 -1.74 -10.98
N THR A 166 0.22 -1.03 -11.51
CA THR A 166 0.42 0.21 -12.28
C THR A 166 1.06 1.32 -11.44
N GLU A 167 0.62 1.54 -10.20
CA GLU A 167 1.21 2.54 -9.29
C GLU A 167 2.68 2.26 -8.98
N LYS A 168 3.04 0.99 -8.77
CA LYS A 168 4.43 0.58 -8.54
C LYS A 168 5.28 0.73 -9.80
N LEU A 169 4.72 0.37 -10.95
CA LEU A 169 5.36 0.55 -12.24
C LEU A 169 5.60 2.03 -12.53
N ARG A 170 4.61 2.91 -12.30
CA ARG A 170 4.77 4.36 -12.45
C ARG A 170 5.97 4.89 -11.68
N SER A 171 6.11 4.48 -10.42
CA SER A 171 7.25 4.88 -9.60
C SER A 171 8.59 4.43 -10.23
N LEU A 172 8.65 3.21 -10.76
CA LEU A 172 9.83 2.71 -11.45
C LEU A 172 10.12 3.50 -12.74
N LEU A 173 9.10 3.77 -13.56
CA LEU A 173 9.23 4.53 -14.80
C LEU A 173 9.72 5.96 -14.54
N LYS A 174 9.16 6.62 -13.53
CA LYS A 174 9.50 8.00 -13.17
C LYS A 174 10.96 8.15 -12.74
N PHE A 175 11.42 7.28 -11.86
CA PHE A 175 12.76 7.37 -11.27
C PHE A 175 13.81 6.50 -11.99
N GLY A 176 13.40 5.46 -12.72
CA GLY A 176 14.29 4.55 -13.42
C GLY A 176 15.36 3.96 -12.50
N SER A 177 16.62 3.97 -12.93
CA SER A 177 17.76 3.45 -12.16
C SER A 177 18.07 4.24 -10.87
N PHE A 178 17.47 5.40 -10.67
CA PHE A 178 17.56 6.18 -9.43
C PHE A 178 16.50 5.79 -8.39
N SER A 179 15.56 4.92 -8.75
CA SER A 179 14.56 4.44 -7.80
C SER A 179 15.21 3.71 -6.63
N THR A 180 14.80 4.06 -5.41
CA THR A 180 15.20 3.37 -4.17
C THR A 180 14.10 2.44 -3.66
N ARG A 181 12.98 2.33 -4.37
CA ARG A 181 11.83 1.50 -4.00
C ARG A 181 12.00 0.05 -4.44
N TYR A 182 13.09 -0.58 -3.99
CA TYR A 182 13.42 -1.97 -4.39
C TYR A 182 12.35 -2.99 -4.00
N LYS A 183 11.61 -2.74 -2.92
CA LYS A 183 10.50 -3.59 -2.49
C LYS A 183 9.41 -3.69 -3.56
N ASP A 184 9.15 -2.59 -4.28
CA ASP A 184 8.15 -2.56 -5.36
C ASP A 184 8.52 -3.49 -6.53
N ILE A 185 9.80 -3.79 -6.76
CA ILE A 185 10.24 -4.74 -7.80
C ILE A 185 9.78 -6.16 -7.46
N PHE A 186 9.93 -6.56 -6.20
CA PHE A 186 9.46 -7.86 -5.73
C PHE A 186 7.93 -7.93 -5.72
N ASP A 187 7.25 -6.82 -5.40
CA ASP A 187 5.80 -6.71 -5.47
C ASP A 187 5.31 -6.84 -6.94
N LEU A 188 5.96 -6.18 -7.90
CA LEU A 188 5.65 -6.30 -9.33
C LEU A 188 5.78 -7.73 -9.83
N TYR A 189 6.87 -8.41 -9.46
CA TYR A 189 7.06 -9.83 -9.80
C TYR A 189 5.94 -10.70 -9.22
N TYR A 190 5.60 -10.50 -7.94
CA TYR A 190 4.54 -11.25 -7.28
C TYR A 190 3.17 -11.02 -7.92
N LEU A 191 2.86 -9.76 -8.28
CA LEU A 191 1.57 -9.40 -8.89
C LEU A 191 1.45 -9.85 -10.36
N SER A 192 2.56 -9.98 -11.09
CA SER A 192 2.56 -10.30 -12.53
C SER A 192 1.65 -11.47 -12.94
N PRO A 193 1.65 -12.63 -12.24
CA PRO A 193 0.77 -13.74 -12.59
C PRO A 193 -0.69 -13.57 -12.11
N LEU A 194 -0.98 -12.54 -11.31
CA LEU A 194 -2.26 -12.36 -10.63
C LEU A 194 -3.16 -11.30 -11.29
N VAL A 195 -2.63 -10.51 -12.22
CA VAL A 195 -3.35 -9.42 -12.88
C VAL A 195 -4.12 -9.88 -14.10
N ASP A 196 -5.32 -9.32 -14.32
CA ASP A 196 -6.04 -9.44 -15.57
C ASP A 196 -5.45 -8.50 -16.62
N LYS A 197 -5.13 -9.03 -17.80
CA LYS A 197 -4.46 -8.28 -18.87
C LYS A 197 -5.27 -7.10 -19.37
N LYS A 198 -6.58 -7.27 -19.57
CA LYS A 198 -7.44 -6.22 -20.12
C LYS A 198 -7.59 -5.08 -19.13
N PHE A 199 -7.79 -5.43 -17.87
CA PHE A 199 -7.93 -4.44 -16.82
C PHE A 199 -6.59 -3.74 -16.52
N LEU A 200 -5.46 -4.46 -16.61
CA LEU A 200 -4.13 -3.86 -16.49
C LEU A 200 -3.88 -2.82 -17.60
N MET A 201 -4.26 -3.13 -18.85
CA MET A 201 -4.12 -2.16 -19.95
C MET A 201 -4.99 -0.92 -19.72
N LEU A 202 -6.20 -1.07 -19.21
CA LEU A 202 -7.04 0.07 -18.81
C LEU A 202 -6.35 0.92 -17.74
N CYS A 203 -5.73 0.29 -16.73
CA CYS A 203 -4.95 1.02 -15.71
C CYS A 203 -3.73 1.74 -16.32
N PHE A 204 -3.03 1.12 -17.31
CA PHE A 204 -1.93 1.78 -18.00
C PHE A 204 -2.41 3.00 -18.80
N GLU A 205 -3.52 2.88 -19.52
CA GLU A 205 -4.13 4.02 -20.23
C GLU A 205 -4.44 5.18 -19.30
N LYS A 206 -5.05 4.90 -18.13
CA LYS A 206 -5.50 5.92 -17.19
C LYS A 206 -4.35 6.56 -16.40
N TYR A 207 -3.40 5.76 -15.94
CA TYR A 207 -2.39 6.20 -14.99
C TYR A 207 -0.99 6.39 -15.58
N ILE A 208 -0.76 5.96 -16.83
CA ILE A 208 0.54 6.11 -17.50
C ILE A 208 0.38 6.87 -18.82
N PHE A 209 -0.36 6.31 -19.79
CA PHE A 209 -0.36 6.86 -21.15
C PHE A 209 -1.07 8.20 -21.26
N ASN A 210 -2.15 8.41 -20.48
CA ASN A 210 -2.90 9.66 -20.46
C ASN A 210 -2.45 10.63 -19.35
N ASP A 211 -1.39 10.28 -18.60
CA ASP A 211 -0.86 11.14 -17.54
C ASP A 211 0.26 12.03 -18.09
N THR A 212 0.05 13.34 -18.11
CA THR A 212 1.02 14.33 -18.58
C THR A 212 2.33 14.36 -17.79
N GLY A 213 2.35 13.79 -16.57
CA GLY A 213 3.56 13.63 -15.76
C GLY A 213 4.42 12.43 -16.13
N MET A 214 3.93 11.57 -17.04
CA MET A 214 4.63 10.40 -17.55
C MET A 214 5.19 10.65 -18.96
N LYS A 215 6.17 9.87 -19.36
CA LYS A 215 6.82 9.97 -20.68
C LYS A 215 6.47 8.82 -21.60
N GLU A 216 5.94 7.76 -21.05
CA GLU A 216 5.57 6.54 -21.74
C GLU A 216 4.15 6.68 -22.32
N ASN A 217 4.01 6.49 -23.63
CA ASN A 217 2.73 6.65 -24.35
C ASN A 217 2.13 5.31 -24.79
N ASN A 218 2.89 4.22 -24.67
CA ASN A 218 2.51 2.87 -25.08
C ASN A 218 3.32 1.81 -24.35
N LEU A 219 2.99 0.55 -24.58
CA LEU A 219 3.65 -0.58 -23.94
C LEU A 219 5.13 -0.72 -24.34
N GLU A 220 5.50 -0.39 -25.58
CA GLU A 220 6.89 -0.44 -26.04
C GLU A 220 7.77 0.55 -25.27
N ASP A 221 7.27 1.75 -24.99
CA ASP A 221 7.97 2.74 -24.17
C ASP A 221 8.21 2.23 -22.74
N ILE A 222 7.19 1.58 -22.14
CA ILE A 222 7.31 0.94 -20.83
C ILE A 222 8.43 -0.10 -20.88
N ILE A 223 8.37 -1.03 -21.85
CA ILE A 223 9.36 -2.12 -21.98
C ILE A 223 10.77 -1.54 -22.12
N ARG A 224 10.94 -0.58 -23.03
CA ARG A 224 12.22 0.09 -23.25
C ARG A 224 12.76 0.73 -21.97
N ARG A 225 11.92 1.44 -21.22
CA ARG A 225 12.31 2.12 -19.97
C ARG A 225 12.67 1.14 -18.86
N VAL A 226 11.87 0.09 -18.68
CA VAL A 226 12.10 -0.97 -17.69
C VAL A 226 13.38 -1.73 -18.04
N THR A 227 13.59 -2.14 -19.29
CA THR A 227 14.80 -2.81 -19.75
C THR A 227 16.04 -1.97 -19.45
N LYS A 228 16.04 -0.69 -19.85
CA LYS A 228 17.16 0.22 -19.57
C LYS A 228 17.46 0.36 -18.08
N THR A 229 16.41 0.36 -17.25
CA THR A 229 16.57 0.43 -15.79
C THR A 229 17.21 -0.85 -15.25
N PHE A 230 16.76 -2.01 -15.73
CA PHE A 230 17.23 -3.32 -15.28
C PHE A 230 18.61 -3.69 -15.83
N GLU A 231 19.05 -3.10 -16.92
CA GLU A 231 20.42 -3.24 -17.45
C GLU A 231 21.44 -2.41 -16.67
N ASN A 232 21.01 -1.42 -15.90
CA ASN A 232 21.90 -0.57 -15.13
C ASN A 232 22.62 -1.38 -14.01
N SER A 233 23.95 -1.48 -14.11
CA SER A 233 24.77 -2.30 -13.19
C SER A 233 24.68 -1.85 -11.73
N SER A 234 24.62 -0.53 -11.49
CA SER A 234 24.48 0.03 -10.14
C SER A 234 23.13 -0.33 -9.53
N TYR A 235 22.04 -0.23 -10.32
CA TYR A 235 20.71 -0.61 -9.89
C TYR A 235 20.62 -2.10 -9.55
N ARG A 236 21.12 -2.98 -10.42
CA ARG A 236 21.18 -4.44 -10.20
C ARG A 236 21.94 -4.79 -8.93
N ARG A 237 23.11 -4.17 -8.72
CA ARG A 237 23.92 -4.40 -7.51
C ARG A 237 23.15 -4.04 -6.24
N LYS A 238 22.50 -2.87 -6.23
CA LYS A 238 21.69 -2.43 -5.08
C LYS A 238 20.46 -3.32 -4.84
N LEU A 239 19.78 -3.74 -5.91
CA LEU A 239 18.67 -4.67 -5.80
C LEU A 239 19.10 -6.03 -5.24
N LYS A 240 20.26 -6.54 -5.63
CA LYS A 240 20.81 -7.81 -5.13
C LYS A 240 21.14 -7.78 -3.64
N THR A 241 21.58 -6.64 -3.12
CA THR A 241 21.98 -6.47 -1.71
C THR A 241 20.91 -5.91 -0.81
N THR A 242 19.71 -5.63 -1.33
CA THR A 242 18.63 -5.03 -0.53
C THR A 242 18.05 -6.03 0.46
N GLU A 243 17.81 -5.58 1.68
CA GLU A 243 17.09 -6.35 2.72
C GLU A 243 15.58 -6.45 2.46
N THR A 244 15.07 -5.69 1.47
CA THR A 244 13.64 -5.64 1.15
C THR A 244 13.17 -6.78 0.24
N ASN A 245 14.05 -7.75 -0.09
CA ASN A 245 13.72 -8.95 -0.86
C ASN A 245 12.89 -9.95 -0.01
N TRP A 246 11.63 -9.65 0.12
CA TRP A 246 10.72 -10.48 0.90
C TRP A 246 10.37 -11.82 0.24
N LEU A 247 10.54 -11.93 -1.09
CA LEU A 247 10.32 -13.19 -1.83
C LEU A 247 11.45 -14.21 -1.63
N LYS A 248 12.66 -13.77 -1.19
CA LYS A 248 13.88 -14.58 -1.11
C LYS A 248 14.27 -15.23 -2.45
N LYS A 249 13.89 -14.61 -3.56
CA LYS A 249 14.26 -15.05 -4.91
C LYS A 249 15.54 -14.37 -5.38
N ASP A 250 16.24 -15.00 -6.32
CA ASP A 250 17.36 -14.34 -6.99
C ASP A 250 16.88 -13.08 -7.73
N SER A 251 17.62 -12.00 -7.58
CA SER A 251 17.22 -10.71 -8.16
C SER A 251 17.23 -10.73 -9.69
N ASN A 252 18.07 -11.53 -10.35
CA ASN A 252 18.06 -11.65 -11.81
C ASN A 252 16.82 -12.43 -12.26
N GLU A 253 16.45 -13.52 -11.58
CA GLU A 253 15.19 -14.24 -11.83
C GLU A 253 13.99 -13.29 -11.78
N VAL A 254 13.95 -12.41 -10.76
CA VAL A 254 12.87 -11.42 -10.61
C VAL A 254 12.85 -10.43 -11.77
N LEU A 255 14.00 -9.86 -12.14
CA LEU A 255 14.08 -8.90 -13.25
C LEU A 255 13.70 -9.53 -14.59
N GLU A 256 14.22 -10.73 -14.88
CA GLU A 256 13.90 -11.47 -16.11
C GLU A 256 12.41 -11.86 -16.17
N GLY A 257 11.84 -12.27 -15.04
CA GLY A 257 10.42 -12.59 -14.94
C GLY A 257 9.51 -11.40 -15.23
N ILE A 258 9.84 -10.21 -14.73
CA ILE A 258 9.11 -8.98 -15.03
C ILE A 258 9.23 -8.63 -16.53
N LEU A 259 10.43 -8.69 -17.11
CA LEU A 259 10.61 -8.43 -18.55
C LEU A 259 9.86 -9.44 -19.42
N HIS A 260 9.86 -10.72 -19.05
CA HIS A 260 9.11 -11.76 -19.73
C HIS A 260 7.60 -11.51 -19.66
N PHE A 261 7.10 -11.10 -18.49
CA PHE A 261 5.70 -10.71 -18.34
C PHE A 261 5.31 -9.61 -19.32
N PHE A 262 6.07 -8.51 -19.42
CA PHE A 262 5.78 -7.44 -20.36
C PHE A 262 5.81 -7.88 -21.82
N LYS A 263 6.80 -8.71 -22.20
CA LYS A 263 6.89 -9.25 -23.58
C LYS A 263 5.72 -10.14 -23.97
N LYS A 264 5.07 -10.79 -23.00
CA LYS A 264 3.84 -11.59 -23.25
C LYS A 264 2.58 -10.74 -23.36
N GLN A 265 2.62 -9.45 -22.99
CA GLN A 265 1.51 -8.51 -23.17
C GLN A 265 1.44 -7.97 -24.60
N MET A 266 2.57 -7.97 -25.32
CA MET A 266 2.64 -7.66 -26.76
C MET A 266 2.05 -8.80 -27.58
#